data_816d8fa0b221c39f22c2be75eab435f8
#
_entry.id   816d8fa0b221c39f22c2be75eab435f8
#
_cell.length_a   1.000
_cell.length_b   1.000
_cell.length_c   1.000
_cell.angle_alpha   90.00
_cell.angle_beta   90.00
_cell.angle_gamma   90.00
#
_symmetry.space_group_name_H-M   'P 1'
#
loop_
_entity.id
_entity.type
_entity.pdbx_description
1 polymer ?
#
loop_
_entity_poly.entity_id
_entity_poly.type
_entity_poly.pdbx_seq_one_letter_code
_entity_poly.pdbx_strand_id
1 'polypeptide(L)' 'MMPLSMAETGQTKQIIQINGKDAKKFLESLGFVEGTEVTVVSELAGNLIVNVKDTRVALNKSMANRIMV' A
#
# COMPACT_ATOMS: atom_id res chain seq x y z
N MET A 1 -3.76 -13.64 -2.85
CA MET A 1 -4.03 -12.22 -2.59
C MET A 1 -4.06 -11.98 -1.09
N MET A 2 -3.39 -10.95 -0.62
CA MET A 2 -3.33 -10.62 0.80
C MET A 2 -3.29 -9.09 0.98
N PRO A 3 -3.68 -8.60 2.17
CA PRO A 3 -3.55 -7.17 2.45
C PRO A 3 -2.08 -6.75 2.49
N LEU A 4 -1.80 -5.55 2.01
CA LEU A 4 -0.43 -5.01 2.04
C LEU A 4 0.14 -4.96 3.46
N SER A 5 -0.71 -4.77 4.47
CA SER A 5 -0.30 -4.78 5.87
C SER A 5 0.37 -6.07 6.32
N MET A 6 0.18 -7.15 5.59
CA MET A 6 0.79 -8.46 5.89
C MET A 6 2.06 -8.72 5.09
N ALA A 7 2.41 -7.83 4.16
CA ALA A 7 3.65 -7.97 3.40
C ALA A 7 4.86 -7.64 4.27
N GLU A 8 5.96 -8.32 4.03
CA GLU A 8 7.18 -8.14 4.80
C GLU A 8 8.03 -7.00 4.24
N THR A 9 8.82 -6.40 5.13
CA THR A 9 9.79 -5.38 4.75
C THR A 9 10.72 -5.92 3.66
N GLY A 10 10.95 -5.11 2.63
CA GLY A 10 11.79 -5.47 1.50
C GLY A 10 11.04 -6.12 0.34
N GLN A 11 9.81 -6.56 0.55
CA GLN A 11 9.03 -7.16 -0.53
C GLN A 11 8.45 -6.11 -1.47
N THR A 12 8.47 -6.41 -2.75
CA THR A 12 7.77 -5.65 -3.77
C THR A 12 6.59 -6.47 -4.25
N LYS A 13 5.42 -5.88 -4.22
CA LYS A 13 4.17 -6.55 -4.59
C LYS A 13 3.41 -5.72 -5.61
N GLN A 14 2.66 -6.39 -6.47
CA GLN A 14 1.78 -5.72 -7.42
C GLN A 14 0.41 -5.53 -6.78
N ILE A 15 -0.14 -4.32 -6.90
CA ILE A 15 -1.47 -4.01 -6.38
C ILE A 15 -2.51 -4.71 -7.25
N ILE A 16 -3.33 -5.57 -6.63
CA ILE A 16 -4.38 -6.33 -7.31
C ILE A 16 -5.70 -5.57 -7.27
N GLN A 17 -6.07 -5.05 -6.10
CA GLN A 17 -7.28 -4.26 -5.94
C GLN A 17 -7.21 -3.45 -4.65
N ILE A 18 -8.04 -2.43 -4.56
CA ILE A 18 -8.16 -1.60 -3.36
C ILE A 18 -9.62 -1.64 -2.92
N ASN A 19 -9.85 -1.99 -1.67
CA ASN A 19 -11.19 -2.11 -1.10
C ASN A 19 -11.65 -0.79 -0.50
N GLY A 20 -12.93 -0.47 -0.72
CA GLY A 20 -13.53 0.75 -0.20
C GLY A 20 -13.46 1.89 -1.21
N LYS A 21 -14.63 2.42 -1.56
CA LYS A 21 -14.76 3.42 -2.62
C LYS A 21 -13.98 4.71 -2.33
N ASP A 22 -14.16 5.24 -1.12
CA ASP A 22 -13.48 6.48 -0.74
C ASP A 22 -12.00 6.27 -0.52
N ALA A 23 -11.63 5.16 0.11
CA ALA A 23 -10.24 4.80 0.30
C ALA A 23 -9.53 4.61 -1.04
N LYS A 24 -10.19 4.00 -2.00
CA LYS A 24 -9.63 3.79 -3.34
C LYS A 24 -9.31 5.12 -4.01
N LYS A 25 -10.22 6.09 -3.95
CA LYS A 25 -9.98 7.41 -4.53
C LYS A 25 -8.79 8.10 -3.88
N PHE A 26 -8.73 8.07 -2.57
CA PHE A 26 -7.65 8.69 -1.82
C PHE A 26 -6.31 8.03 -2.15
N LEU A 27 -6.26 6.70 -2.10
CA LEU A 27 -5.03 5.96 -2.36
C LEU A 27 -4.56 6.11 -3.81
N GLU A 28 -5.49 6.14 -4.76
CA GLU A 28 -5.15 6.38 -6.16
C GLU A 28 -4.52 7.74 -6.36
N SER A 29 -4.97 8.76 -5.60
CA SER A 29 -4.38 10.10 -5.68
C SER A 29 -2.93 10.13 -5.22
N LEU A 30 -2.52 9.15 -4.41
CA LEU A 30 -1.14 9.02 -3.92
C LEU A 30 -0.30 8.11 -4.82
N GLY A 31 -0.89 7.51 -5.85
CA GLY A 31 -0.18 6.64 -6.77
C GLY A 31 -0.46 5.15 -6.60
N PHE A 32 -1.30 4.77 -5.64
CA PHE A 32 -1.66 3.36 -5.43
C PHE A 32 -2.75 2.97 -6.42
N VAL A 33 -2.32 2.51 -7.59
CA VAL A 33 -3.22 2.15 -8.68
C VAL A 33 -3.09 0.65 -8.96
N GLU A 34 -4.19 0.00 -9.28
CA GLU A 34 -4.18 -1.42 -9.64
C GLU A 34 -3.17 -1.67 -10.76
N GLY A 35 -2.37 -2.73 -10.61
CA GLY A 35 -1.31 -3.06 -11.55
C GLY A 35 0.04 -2.42 -11.23
N THR A 36 0.09 -1.42 -10.36
CA THR A 36 1.32 -0.74 -9.98
C THR A 36 2.03 -1.53 -8.90
N GLU A 37 3.37 -1.50 -8.92
CA GLU A 37 4.17 -2.13 -7.87
C GLU A 37 4.32 -1.22 -6.65
N VAL A 38 4.33 -1.84 -5.48
CA VAL A 38 4.57 -1.17 -4.20
C VAL A 38 5.62 -1.96 -3.43
N THR A 39 6.59 -1.26 -2.85
CA THR A 39 7.65 -1.88 -2.06
C THR A 39 7.51 -1.47 -0.60
N VAL A 40 7.53 -2.45 0.29
CA VAL A 40 7.50 -2.19 1.74
C VAL A 40 8.91 -1.85 2.18
N VAL A 41 9.10 -0.63 2.67
CA VAL A 41 10.41 -0.14 3.10
C VAL A 41 10.66 -0.41 4.57
N SER A 42 9.68 -0.10 5.42
CA SER A 42 9.81 -0.30 6.86
C SER A 42 8.45 -0.17 7.53
N GLU A 43 8.44 -0.43 8.84
CA GLU A 43 7.27 -0.19 9.67
C GLU A 43 7.73 0.69 10.84
N LEU A 44 6.99 1.75 11.12
CA LEU A 44 7.34 2.69 12.17
C LEU A 44 6.08 3.13 12.90
N ALA A 45 6.03 2.85 14.22
CA ALA A 45 4.95 3.28 15.09
C ALA A 45 3.55 2.88 14.56
N GLY A 46 3.44 1.67 14.01
CA GLY A 46 2.17 1.15 13.48
C GLY A 46 1.84 1.61 12.06
N ASN A 47 2.69 2.45 11.47
CA ASN A 47 2.54 2.86 10.08
C ASN A 47 3.45 2.03 9.18
N LEU A 48 2.94 1.72 7.99
CA LEU A 48 3.71 1.04 6.97
C LEU A 48 4.33 2.09 6.05
N ILE A 49 5.64 2.07 5.92
CA ILE A 49 6.36 2.98 5.02
C ILE A 49 6.59 2.24 3.71
N VAL A 50 6.10 2.78 2.61
CA VAL A 50 6.17 2.12 1.32
C VAL A 50 6.64 3.08 0.24
N ASN A 51 7.21 2.53 -0.82
CA ASN A 51 7.52 3.26 -2.04
C ASN A 51 6.51 2.86 -3.12
N VAL A 52 5.92 3.86 -3.74
CA VAL A 52 5.04 3.69 -4.90
C VAL A 52 5.32 4.80 -5.88
N LYS A 53 5.58 4.46 -7.15
CA LYS A 53 5.89 5.43 -8.22
C LYS A 53 6.95 6.45 -7.78
N ASP A 54 8.05 5.93 -7.22
CA ASP A 54 9.19 6.74 -6.75
C ASP A 54 8.84 7.71 -5.63
N THR A 55 7.71 7.53 -4.97
CA THR A 55 7.28 8.34 -3.83
C THR A 55 7.22 7.49 -2.59
N ARG A 56 7.72 8.03 -1.48
CA ARG A 56 7.65 7.35 -0.19
C ARG A 56 6.42 7.84 0.57
N VAL A 57 5.57 6.90 1.00
CA VAL A 57 4.30 7.20 1.65
C VAL A 57 4.20 6.40 2.94
N ALA A 58 3.72 7.05 4.00
CA ALA A 58 3.39 6.38 5.26
C ALA A 58 1.89 6.07 5.27
N LEU A 59 1.55 4.80 5.44
CA LEU A 59 0.16 4.35 5.50
C LEU A 59 -0.13 3.83 6.89
N ASN A 60 -1.26 4.25 7.48
CA ASN A 60 -1.72 3.61 8.69
C ASN A 60 -2.23 2.20 8.36
N LYS A 61 -2.39 1.38 9.40
CA LYS A 61 -2.77 -0.01 9.23
C LYS A 61 -4.13 -0.17 8.54
N SER A 62 -5.07 0.70 8.85
CA SER A 62 -6.40 0.68 8.25
C SER A 62 -6.32 0.87 6.73
N MET A 63 -5.51 1.79 6.26
CA MET A 63 -5.33 2.01 4.83
C MET A 63 -4.55 0.87 4.16
N ALA A 64 -3.49 0.39 4.81
CA ALA A 64 -2.70 -0.72 4.30
C ALA A 64 -3.55 -2.00 4.17
N ASN A 65 -4.51 -2.20 5.07
CA ASN A 65 -5.41 -3.35 5.01
C ASN A 65 -6.34 -3.32 3.80
N ARG A 66 -6.54 -2.17 3.19
CA ARG A 66 -7.44 -2.02 2.05
C ARG A 66 -6.76 -2.28 0.72
N ILE A 67 -5.44 -2.29 0.69
CA ILE A 67 -4.66 -2.53 -0.54
C ILE A 67 -4.36 -4.03 -0.60
N MET A 68 -4.92 -4.71 -1.60
CA MET A 68 -4.70 -6.14 -1.79
C MET A 68 -3.59 -6.36 -2.80
N VAL A 69 -2.66 -7.22 -2.44
CA VAL A 69 -1.48 -7.51 -3.25
C VAL A 69 -1.28 -9.00 -3.48
#